data_fc7255a9ec8f458fa963d6494cb00aec
#
_entry.id   fc7255a9ec8f458fa963d6494cb00aec
#
_cell.length_a   1.000
_cell.length_b   1.000
_cell.length_c   1.000
_cell.angle_alpha   90.00
_cell.angle_beta   90.00
_cell.angle_gamma   90.00
#
_symmetry.space_group_name_H-M   'P 1'
#
loop_
_entity.id
_entity.type
_entity.pdbx_description
1 polymer ?
#
loop_
_entity_poly.entity_id
_entity_poly.type
_entity_poly.pdbx_seq_one_letter_code
_entity_poly.pdbx_strand_id
1 'polypeptide(L)'
;MLTERQQRLYDSFYESTHDNEYLDQKTEVLVGLSAAIAMSCDPCVRYYLVQAKKEKIPKGAISEVIAKVMAVSAGQKRLQVDEVIDQHGICLDSYDE
;
A
#
# COMPACT_ATOMS: atom_id res chain seq x y z
N MET A 1 -11.50 14.37 -18.07
CA MET A 1 -10.15 14.31 -17.51
C MET A 1 -9.16 13.71 -18.50
N LEU A 2 -9.18 12.42 -18.71
CA LEU A 2 -8.40 11.78 -19.77
C LEU A 2 -9.17 11.86 -21.10
N THR A 3 -8.44 11.88 -22.23
CA THR A 3 -9.09 11.70 -23.53
C THR A 3 -9.66 10.27 -23.62
N GLU A 4 -10.57 10.04 -24.57
CA GLU A 4 -11.12 8.69 -24.77
C GLU A 4 -10.02 7.66 -25.02
N ARG A 5 -9.02 8.01 -25.84
CA ARG A 5 -7.90 7.10 -26.12
C ARG A 5 -7.10 6.81 -24.87
N GLN A 6 -6.80 7.84 -24.08
CA GLN A 6 -6.04 7.68 -22.84
C GLN A 6 -6.81 6.86 -21.83
N GLN A 7 -8.13 7.07 -21.74
CA GLN A 7 -8.98 6.30 -20.82
C GLN A 7 -8.96 4.81 -21.19
N ARG A 8 -9.06 4.50 -22.48
CA ARG A 8 -9.00 3.10 -22.93
C ARG A 8 -7.64 2.46 -22.61
N LEU A 9 -6.56 3.21 -22.81
CA LEU A 9 -5.23 2.71 -22.50
C LEU A 9 -5.05 2.47 -21.00
N TYR A 10 -5.55 3.40 -20.19
CA TYR A 10 -5.51 3.25 -18.72
C TYR A 10 -6.33 2.04 -18.29
N ASP A 11 -7.56 1.89 -18.79
CA ASP A 11 -8.43 0.77 -18.42
C ASP A 11 -7.80 -0.57 -18.80
N SER A 12 -7.18 -0.64 -19.98
CA SER A 12 -6.50 -1.87 -20.41
C SER A 12 -5.29 -2.17 -19.52
N PHE A 13 -4.53 -1.16 -19.16
CA PHE A 13 -3.43 -1.31 -18.21
C PHE A 13 -3.93 -1.81 -16.86
N TYR A 14 -4.97 -1.15 -16.33
CA TYR A 14 -5.52 -1.50 -15.02
C TYR A 14 -6.02 -2.95 -15.00
N GLU A 15 -6.76 -3.36 -16.03
CA GLU A 15 -7.23 -4.74 -16.13
C GLU A 15 -6.07 -5.74 -16.18
N SER A 16 -4.97 -5.38 -16.83
CA SER A 16 -3.78 -6.25 -16.90
C SER A 16 -3.20 -6.54 -15.52
N THR A 17 -3.41 -5.65 -14.55
CA THR A 17 -2.90 -5.85 -13.19
C THR A 17 -3.69 -6.90 -12.41
N HIS A 18 -4.86 -7.28 -12.91
CA HIS A 18 -5.69 -8.33 -12.30
C HIS A 18 -5.52 -9.69 -12.99
N ASP A 19 -4.87 -9.72 -14.16
CA ASP A 19 -4.64 -10.92 -14.96
C ASP A 19 -3.13 -11.13 -15.09
N ASN A 20 -2.53 -11.63 -14.02
CA ASN A 20 -1.09 -11.72 -13.91
C ASN A 20 -0.55 -13.05 -14.45
N GLU A 21 0.64 -13.00 -15.05
CA GLU A 21 1.34 -14.19 -15.54
C GLU A 21 2.12 -14.90 -14.44
N TYR A 22 2.65 -14.13 -13.47
CA TYR A 22 3.58 -14.65 -12.47
C TYR A 22 3.01 -14.70 -11.05
N LEU A 23 2.00 -13.89 -10.73
CA LEU A 23 1.37 -13.88 -9.43
C LEU A 23 0.09 -14.69 -9.47
N ASP A 24 -0.09 -15.59 -8.51
CA ASP A 24 -1.38 -16.26 -8.37
C ASP A 24 -2.43 -15.28 -7.84
N GLN A 25 -3.70 -15.69 -7.89
CA GLN A 25 -4.81 -14.81 -7.56
C GLN A 25 -4.79 -14.35 -6.10
N LYS A 26 -4.45 -15.24 -5.17
CA LYS A 26 -4.39 -14.86 -3.75
C LYS A 26 -3.27 -13.87 -3.48
N THR A 27 -2.12 -14.08 -4.09
CA THR A 27 -0.98 -13.16 -3.98
C THR A 27 -1.34 -11.81 -4.57
N GLU A 28 -1.96 -11.78 -5.74
CA GLU A 28 -2.40 -10.53 -6.39
C GLU A 28 -3.32 -9.73 -5.46
N VAL A 29 -4.29 -10.40 -4.84
CA VAL A 29 -5.23 -9.73 -3.93
C VAL A 29 -4.51 -9.16 -2.72
N LEU A 30 -3.58 -9.91 -2.12
CA LEU A 30 -2.84 -9.44 -0.94
C LEU A 30 -1.90 -8.27 -1.29
N VAL A 31 -1.25 -8.32 -2.45
CA VAL A 31 -0.41 -7.21 -2.94
C VAL A 31 -1.27 -5.98 -3.20
N GLY A 32 -2.42 -6.16 -3.85
CA GLY A 32 -3.36 -5.07 -4.10
C GLY A 32 -3.87 -4.44 -2.81
N LEU A 33 -4.20 -5.27 -1.82
CA LEU A 33 -4.65 -4.79 -0.51
C LEU A 33 -3.56 -3.95 0.17
N SER A 34 -2.32 -4.42 0.16
CA SER A 34 -1.20 -3.68 0.76
C SER A 34 -1.00 -2.32 0.09
N ALA A 35 -1.05 -2.29 -1.23
CA ALA A 35 -0.92 -1.04 -2.00
C ALA A 35 -2.06 -0.08 -1.69
N ALA A 36 -3.30 -0.59 -1.62
CA ALA A 36 -4.48 0.21 -1.32
C ALA A 36 -4.39 0.86 0.05
N ILE A 37 -3.95 0.09 1.06
CA ILE A 37 -3.78 0.61 2.43
C ILE A 37 -2.67 1.66 2.44
N ALA A 38 -1.53 1.38 1.83
CA ALA A 38 -0.39 2.29 1.80
C ALA A 38 -0.75 3.61 1.13
N MET A 39 -1.59 3.58 0.11
CA MET A 39 -2.02 4.77 -0.64
C MET A 39 -3.26 5.44 -0.03
N SER A 40 -3.78 4.92 1.07
CA SER A 40 -4.99 5.44 1.74
C SER A 40 -6.20 5.51 0.79
N CYS A 41 -6.33 4.50 -0.05
CA CYS A 41 -7.41 4.44 -1.04
C CYS A 41 -8.59 3.65 -0.50
N ASP A 42 -9.58 4.35 0.08
CA ASP A 42 -10.74 3.73 0.70
C ASP A 42 -11.48 2.76 -0.23
N PRO A 43 -11.92 3.16 -1.44
CA PRO A 43 -12.61 2.21 -2.32
C PRO A 43 -11.71 1.05 -2.76
N CYS A 44 -10.41 1.26 -2.85
CA CYS A 44 -9.47 0.19 -3.21
C CYS A 44 -9.35 -0.84 -2.09
N VAL A 45 -9.24 -0.39 -0.84
CA VAL A 45 -9.19 -1.28 0.33
C VAL A 45 -10.47 -2.12 0.37
N ARG A 46 -11.61 -1.48 0.21
CA ARG A 46 -12.90 -2.17 0.17
C ARG A 46 -12.94 -3.24 -0.92
N TYR A 47 -12.50 -2.89 -2.12
CA TYR A 47 -12.47 -3.83 -3.25
C TYR A 47 -11.63 -5.06 -2.91
N TYR A 48 -10.41 -4.87 -2.42
CA TYR A 48 -9.52 -5.99 -2.14
C TYR A 48 -9.96 -6.83 -0.95
N LEU A 49 -10.62 -6.24 0.04
CA LEU A 49 -11.21 -7.03 1.13
C LEU A 49 -12.36 -7.91 0.62
N VAL A 50 -13.17 -7.40 -0.29
CA VAL A 50 -14.22 -8.21 -0.94
C VAL A 50 -13.61 -9.35 -1.74
N GLN A 51 -12.56 -9.07 -2.52
CA GLN A 51 -11.86 -10.10 -3.29
C GLN A 51 -11.19 -11.13 -2.40
N ALA A 52 -10.61 -10.70 -1.28
CA ALA A 52 -10.00 -11.61 -0.30
C ALA A 52 -11.01 -12.63 0.23
N LYS A 53 -12.23 -12.18 0.50
CA LYS A 53 -13.29 -13.08 0.96
C LYS A 53 -13.67 -14.09 -0.11
N LYS A 54 -13.79 -13.64 -1.37
CA LYS A 54 -14.10 -14.54 -2.50
C LYS A 54 -13.01 -15.59 -2.70
N GLU A 55 -11.76 -15.22 -2.50
CA GLU A 55 -10.61 -16.11 -2.65
C GLU A 55 -10.34 -16.94 -1.39
N LYS A 56 -11.20 -16.82 -0.38
CA LYS A 56 -11.08 -17.56 0.89
C LYS A 56 -9.74 -17.33 1.58
N ILE A 57 -9.24 -16.12 1.51
CA ILE A 57 -8.03 -15.71 2.21
C ILE A 57 -8.35 -15.61 3.71
N PRO A 58 -7.60 -16.27 4.58
CA PRO A 58 -7.91 -16.27 6.01
C PRO A 58 -7.63 -14.92 6.66
N LYS A 59 -8.36 -14.66 7.74
CA LYS A 59 -8.23 -13.43 8.54
C LYS A 59 -6.77 -13.15 8.94
N GLY A 60 -6.04 -14.21 9.31
CA GLY A 60 -4.64 -14.06 9.72
C GLY A 60 -3.75 -13.48 8.63
N ALA A 61 -3.94 -13.91 7.38
CA ALA A 61 -3.19 -13.38 6.25
C ALA A 61 -3.49 -11.90 6.02
N ILE A 62 -4.76 -11.50 6.13
CA ILE A 62 -5.17 -10.10 6.02
C ILE A 62 -4.51 -9.27 7.13
N SER A 63 -4.53 -9.78 8.37
CA SER A 63 -3.91 -9.11 9.51
C SER A 63 -2.41 -8.93 9.32
N GLU A 64 -1.73 -9.92 8.77
CA GLU A 64 -0.29 -9.83 8.50
C GLU A 64 0.03 -8.82 7.40
N VAL A 65 -0.83 -8.69 6.38
CA VAL A 65 -0.68 -7.64 5.36
C VAL A 65 -0.81 -6.26 5.99
N ILE A 66 -1.82 -6.05 6.82
CA ILE A 66 -2.03 -4.78 7.51
C ILE A 66 -0.81 -4.45 8.39
N ALA A 67 -0.33 -5.42 9.15
CA ALA A 67 0.84 -5.24 10.01
C ALA A 67 2.07 -4.87 9.20
N LYS A 68 2.27 -5.48 8.04
CA LYS A 68 3.41 -5.19 7.16
C LYS A 68 3.36 -3.75 6.66
N VAL A 69 2.19 -3.29 6.23
CA VAL A 69 2.01 -1.90 5.78
C VAL A 69 2.32 -0.92 6.93
N MET A 70 1.83 -1.23 8.13
CA MET A 70 2.10 -0.40 9.30
C MET A 70 3.59 -0.35 9.63
N ALA A 71 4.28 -1.49 9.55
CA ALA A 71 5.73 -1.56 9.83
C ALA A 71 6.54 -0.73 8.84
N VAL A 72 6.21 -0.84 7.55
CA VAL A 72 6.89 -0.06 6.49
C VAL A 72 6.61 1.43 6.68
N SER A 73 5.37 1.78 6.99
CA SER A 73 4.97 3.17 7.23
C SER A 73 5.72 3.76 8.44
N ALA A 74 5.82 3.00 9.53
CA ALA A 74 6.56 3.42 10.72
C ALA A 74 8.03 3.66 10.40
N GLY A 75 8.65 2.75 9.64
CA GLY A 75 10.04 2.91 9.19
C GLY A 75 10.25 4.16 8.36
N GLN A 76 9.32 4.44 7.44
CA GLN A 76 9.36 5.65 6.63
C GLN A 76 9.32 6.91 7.50
N LYS A 77 8.42 6.94 8.47
CA LYS A 77 8.29 8.10 9.38
C LYS A 77 9.55 8.32 10.19
N ARG A 78 10.15 7.24 10.69
CA ARG A 78 11.39 7.30 11.43
C ARG A 78 12.52 7.92 10.57
N LEU A 79 12.67 7.44 9.34
CA LEU A 79 13.67 7.96 8.42
C LEU A 79 13.46 9.44 8.10
N GLN A 80 12.21 9.84 7.90
CA GLN A 80 11.86 11.24 7.63
C GLN A 80 12.21 12.15 8.79
N VAL A 81 11.93 11.72 10.02
CA VAL A 81 12.25 12.52 11.22
C VAL A 81 13.77 12.61 11.41
N ASP A 82 14.47 11.49 11.28
CA ASP A 82 15.93 11.48 11.39
C ASP A 82 16.58 12.43 10.37
N GLU A 83 16.05 12.46 9.15
CA GLU A 83 16.56 13.35 8.10
C GLU A 83 16.36 14.82 8.46
N VAL A 84 15.19 15.18 8.98
CA VAL A 84 14.91 16.56 9.43
C VAL A 84 15.85 16.95 10.55
N ILE A 85 16.05 16.08 11.53
CA ILE A 85 16.97 16.31 12.66
C ILE A 85 18.37 16.58 12.14
N ASP A 86 18.85 15.73 11.22
CA ASP A 86 20.20 15.87 10.68
C ASP A 86 20.37 17.13 9.84
N GLN A 87 19.41 17.43 8.97
CA GLN A 87 19.47 18.59 8.08
C GLN A 87 19.47 19.92 8.84
N HIS A 88 18.77 19.97 9.97
CA HIS A 88 18.61 21.21 10.74
C HIS A 88 19.50 21.27 11.99
N GLY A 89 20.38 20.30 12.17
CA GLY A 89 21.29 20.27 13.30
C GLY A 89 20.61 20.25 14.65
N ILE A 90 19.46 19.61 14.75
CA ILE A 90 18.68 19.54 15.98
C ILE A 90 19.29 18.51 16.92
N CYS A 91 19.51 18.90 18.16
CA CYS A 91 20.00 18.01 19.21
C CYS A 91 18.88 17.81 20.24
N LEU A 92 18.24 16.64 20.21
CA LEU A 92 17.12 16.35 21.12
C LEU A 92 17.55 16.28 22.58
N ASP A 93 18.81 15.91 22.86
CA ASP A 93 19.31 15.83 24.22
C ASP A 93 19.32 17.19 24.93
N SER A 94 19.36 18.30 24.16
CA SER A 94 19.33 19.64 24.74
C SER A 94 17.93 20.06 25.23
N TYR A 95 16.87 19.33 24.88
CA TYR A 95 15.52 19.73 25.22
C TYR A 95 15.18 19.54 26.70
N ASP A 96 15.95 18.72 27.39
CA ASP A 96 15.77 18.46 28.83
C ASP A 96 16.65 19.36 29.71
N GLU A 97 17.38 20.28 29.11
CA GLU A 97 18.27 21.20 29.83
C GLU A 97 17.54 22.43 30.36
#